data_3f0649ee2e3adf54489cec4b47dc87ad
#
_entry.id   3f0649ee2e3adf54489cec4b47dc87ad
#
_cell.length_a   1.000
_cell.length_b   1.000
_cell.length_c   1.000
_cell.angle_alpha   90.00
_cell.angle_beta   90.00
_cell.angle_gamma   90.00
#
_symmetry.space_group_name_H-M   'P 1'
#
loop_
_entity.id
_entity.type
_entity.pdbx_description
1 polymer ?
#
loop_
_entity_poly.entity_id
_entity_poly.type
_entity_poly.pdbx_seq_one_letter_code
_entity_poly.pdbx_strand_id
1 'polypeptide(L)'
;MFSARNQLSAQITEVREGAVNSLVVAKLQGGETVKATVTVDSQKALDLVAGKKVVYLFKASSIIVAKGEDKLKLSATNQLKGKVVRVVEGAVNAEVDIEIAGGDKLSAIITNESAKNLALKAGDEVTAIIKATQIIVGA
;
A
#
# COMPACT_ATOMS: atom_id res chain seq x y z
N MET A 1 -7.21 7.17 -16.96
CA MET A 1 -5.98 7.46 -16.18
C MET A 1 -6.35 8.04 -14.83
N PHE A 2 -5.56 7.74 -13.83
CA PHE A 2 -5.86 8.13 -12.45
C PHE A 2 -4.68 8.92 -11.88
N SER A 3 -4.99 9.86 -10.98
CA SER A 3 -3.97 10.70 -10.33
C SER A 3 -3.27 10.00 -9.15
N ALA A 4 -3.73 8.83 -8.75
CA ALA A 4 -3.07 8.08 -7.67
C ALA A 4 -1.65 7.68 -8.08
N ARG A 5 -0.67 7.93 -7.21
CA ARG A 5 0.73 7.60 -7.45
C ARG A 5 0.96 6.10 -7.45
N ASN A 6 0.21 5.37 -6.65
CA ASN A 6 0.34 3.93 -6.52
C ASN A 6 -0.80 3.23 -7.24
N GLN A 7 -0.45 2.48 -8.28
CA GLN A 7 -1.37 1.70 -9.10
C GLN A 7 -0.72 0.34 -9.31
N LEU A 8 -1.12 -0.64 -8.52
CA LEU A 8 -0.47 -1.94 -8.49
C LEU A 8 -1.38 -3.00 -9.08
N SER A 9 -0.89 -3.72 -10.09
CA SER A 9 -1.59 -4.87 -10.63
C SER A 9 -1.62 -5.99 -9.60
N ALA A 10 -2.78 -6.60 -9.43
CA ALA A 10 -2.99 -7.66 -8.47
C ALA A 10 -3.99 -8.70 -9.00
N GLN A 11 -4.00 -9.87 -8.39
CA GLN A 11 -4.98 -10.89 -8.67
C GLN A 11 -5.65 -11.32 -7.36
N ILE A 12 -6.97 -11.25 -7.33
CA ILE A 12 -7.75 -11.61 -6.16
C ILE A 12 -7.57 -13.10 -5.87
N THR A 13 -7.23 -13.41 -4.63
CA THR A 13 -7.11 -14.78 -4.14
C THR A 13 -8.29 -15.18 -3.26
N GLU A 14 -8.92 -14.21 -2.60
CA GLU A 14 -10.02 -14.46 -1.67
C GLU A 14 -10.85 -13.19 -1.50
N VAL A 15 -12.14 -13.34 -1.32
CA VAL A 15 -13.03 -12.26 -0.89
C VAL A 15 -13.80 -12.73 0.34
N ARG A 16 -13.72 -11.98 1.43
CA ARG A 16 -14.49 -12.24 2.66
C ARG A 16 -15.61 -11.22 2.75
N GLU A 17 -16.80 -11.65 2.42
CA GLU A 17 -17.96 -10.79 2.46
C GLU A 17 -18.48 -10.64 3.89
N GLY A 18 -18.63 -9.39 4.34
CA GLY A 18 -19.27 -9.04 5.60
C GLY A 18 -20.68 -8.53 5.37
N ALA A 19 -21.26 -7.92 6.42
CA ALA A 19 -22.63 -7.38 6.32
C ALA A 19 -22.68 -6.09 5.51
N VAL A 20 -21.67 -5.23 5.63
CA VAL A 20 -21.59 -3.91 4.97
C VAL A 20 -20.36 -3.81 4.10
N ASN A 21 -19.23 -4.30 4.59
CA ASN A 21 -17.94 -4.25 3.91
C ASN A 21 -17.44 -5.66 3.62
N SER A 22 -16.63 -5.75 2.59
CA SER A 22 -15.92 -6.97 2.21
C SER A 22 -14.41 -6.74 2.24
N LEU A 23 -13.66 -7.76 2.61
CA LEU A 23 -12.20 -7.75 2.54
C LEU A 23 -11.79 -8.45 1.24
N VAL A 24 -11.09 -7.72 0.39
CA VAL A 24 -10.55 -8.26 -0.87
C VAL A 24 -9.07 -8.53 -0.66
N VAL A 25 -8.69 -9.79 -0.75
CA VAL A 25 -7.32 -10.26 -0.59
C VAL A 25 -6.76 -10.55 -1.98
N ALA A 26 -5.66 -9.91 -2.32
CA ALA A 26 -5.05 -10.07 -3.63
C ALA A 26 -3.53 -10.17 -3.53
N LYS A 27 -2.94 -10.85 -4.51
CA LYS A 27 -1.49 -10.95 -4.67
C LYS A 27 -1.02 -9.96 -5.71
N LEU A 28 0.00 -9.19 -5.38
CA LEU A 28 0.74 -8.35 -6.32
C LEU A 28 1.57 -9.21 -7.26
N GLN A 29 2.09 -8.61 -8.34
CA GLN A 29 2.95 -9.31 -9.29
C GLN A 29 4.17 -9.95 -8.63
N GLY A 30 4.74 -9.29 -7.62
CA GLY A 30 5.87 -9.82 -6.85
C GLY A 30 5.52 -10.92 -5.84
N GLY A 31 4.23 -11.28 -5.71
CA GLY A 31 3.77 -12.35 -4.82
C GLY A 31 3.34 -11.91 -3.44
N GLU A 32 3.51 -10.64 -3.08
CA GLU A 32 3.07 -10.15 -1.79
C GLU A 32 1.55 -10.00 -1.73
N THR A 33 0.99 -10.31 -0.58
CA THR A 33 -0.46 -10.22 -0.34
C THR A 33 -0.81 -8.84 0.20
N VAL A 34 -1.79 -8.20 -0.42
CA VAL A 34 -2.33 -6.91 0.02
C VAL A 34 -3.84 -7.03 0.14
N LYS A 35 -4.38 -6.44 1.19
CA LYS A 35 -5.81 -6.50 1.52
C LYS A 35 -6.44 -5.12 1.39
N ALA A 36 -7.59 -5.07 0.75
CA ALA A 36 -8.39 -3.85 0.60
C ALA A 36 -9.78 -4.07 1.20
N THR A 37 -10.31 -3.06 1.86
CA THR A 37 -11.68 -3.07 2.37
C THR A 37 -12.55 -2.25 1.42
N VAL A 38 -13.57 -2.87 0.89
CA VAL A 38 -14.54 -2.24 -0.02
C VAL A 38 -15.96 -2.46 0.51
N THR A 39 -16.92 -1.70 0.03
CA THR A 39 -18.32 -1.99 0.37
C THR A 39 -18.78 -3.26 -0.33
N VAL A 40 -19.76 -3.95 0.26
CA VAL A 40 -20.39 -5.11 -0.38
C VAL A 40 -21.01 -4.71 -1.72
N ASP A 41 -21.60 -3.51 -1.78
CA ASP A 41 -22.18 -3.00 -3.02
C ASP A 41 -21.13 -2.86 -4.13
N SER A 42 -19.97 -2.30 -3.82
CA SER A 42 -18.85 -2.19 -4.78
C SER A 42 -18.31 -3.56 -5.17
N GLN A 43 -18.21 -4.48 -4.23
CA GLN A 43 -17.78 -5.84 -4.50
C GLN A 43 -18.70 -6.50 -5.55
N LYS A 44 -20.00 -6.35 -5.38
CA LYS A 44 -20.98 -6.94 -6.31
C LYS A 44 -21.01 -6.21 -7.65
N ALA A 45 -21.00 -4.89 -7.62
CA ALA A 45 -21.03 -4.07 -8.85
C ALA A 45 -19.82 -4.35 -9.76
N LEU A 46 -18.65 -4.58 -9.19
CA LEU A 46 -17.42 -4.85 -9.92
C LEU A 46 -17.16 -6.35 -10.12
N ASP A 47 -18.03 -7.20 -9.60
CA ASP A 47 -17.87 -8.66 -9.67
C ASP A 47 -16.48 -9.10 -9.14
N LEU A 48 -16.15 -8.66 -7.93
CA LEU A 48 -14.87 -8.99 -7.31
C LEU A 48 -14.93 -10.40 -6.75
N VAL A 49 -14.22 -11.30 -7.40
CA VAL A 49 -14.17 -12.74 -7.07
C VAL A 49 -12.74 -13.25 -7.18
N ALA A 50 -12.47 -14.36 -6.52
CA ALA A 50 -11.16 -15.02 -6.61
C ALA A 50 -10.79 -15.30 -8.08
N GLY A 51 -9.53 -15.02 -8.42
CA GLY A 51 -9.01 -15.18 -9.78
C GLY A 51 -9.10 -13.93 -10.65
N LYS A 52 -9.89 -12.95 -10.28
CA LYS A 52 -10.02 -11.73 -11.07
C LYS A 52 -8.77 -10.85 -10.96
N LYS A 53 -8.32 -10.33 -12.10
CA LYS A 53 -7.23 -9.35 -12.16
C LYS A 53 -7.80 -7.97 -11.88
N VAL A 54 -7.14 -7.25 -10.99
CA VAL A 54 -7.55 -5.92 -10.55
C VAL A 54 -6.35 -5.00 -10.46
N VAL A 55 -6.62 -3.72 -10.23
CA VAL A 55 -5.58 -2.73 -9.90
C VAL A 55 -5.92 -2.15 -8.54
N TYR A 56 -4.95 -2.17 -7.64
CA TYR A 56 -5.03 -1.51 -6.35
C TYR A 56 -4.49 -0.09 -6.47
N LEU A 57 -5.32 0.88 -6.12
CA LEU A 57 -5.03 2.30 -6.23
C LEU A 57 -5.01 2.91 -4.84
N PHE A 58 -3.96 3.64 -4.51
CA PHE A 58 -3.92 4.38 -3.25
C PHE A 58 -2.98 5.58 -3.35
N LYS A 59 -3.26 6.57 -2.52
CA LYS A 59 -2.50 7.81 -2.51
C LYS A 59 -1.15 7.63 -1.84
N ALA A 60 -0.15 8.31 -2.35
CA ALA A 60 1.18 8.32 -1.73
C ALA A 60 1.14 8.84 -0.29
N SER A 61 0.25 9.78 0.00
CA SER A 61 0.05 10.34 1.35
C SER A 61 -0.65 9.37 2.32
N SER A 62 -1.17 8.25 1.83
CA SER A 62 -1.81 7.21 2.65
C SER A 62 -0.82 6.17 3.18
N ILE A 63 0.44 6.26 2.81
CA ILE A 63 1.48 5.33 3.27
C ILE A 63 2.18 5.91 4.48
N ILE A 64 2.26 5.11 5.55
CA ILE A 64 3.10 5.41 6.70
C ILE A 64 4.40 4.64 6.51
N VAL A 65 5.52 5.32 6.67
CA VAL A 65 6.84 4.70 6.55
C VAL A 65 7.43 4.50 7.95
N ALA A 66 7.75 3.26 8.29
CA ALA A 66 8.39 2.90 9.54
C ALA A 66 9.82 2.41 9.28
N LYS A 67 10.76 2.87 10.08
CA LYS A 67 12.17 2.47 10.01
C LYS A 67 12.62 1.92 11.35
N GLY A 68 13.36 0.83 11.31
CA GLY A 68 13.87 0.19 12.52
C GLY A 68 12.85 -0.76 13.15
N GLU A 69 13.24 -1.32 14.30
CA GLU A 69 12.37 -2.21 15.05
C GLU A 69 11.58 -1.42 16.08
N ASP A 70 10.26 -1.51 15.99
CA ASP A 70 9.36 -0.96 16.98
C ASP A 70 8.67 -2.13 17.70
N LYS A 71 8.54 -2.00 19.02
CA LYS A 71 7.86 -3.01 19.85
C LYS A 71 6.34 -2.92 19.76
N LEU A 72 5.82 -1.84 19.15
CA LEU A 72 4.38 -1.67 18.99
C LEU A 72 3.85 -2.62 17.92
N LYS A 73 2.76 -3.29 18.23
CA LYS A 73 1.99 -4.05 17.25
C LYS A 73 0.92 -3.15 16.70
N LEU A 74 0.82 -3.12 15.37
CA LEU A 74 -0.11 -2.24 14.67
C LEU A 74 -1.33 -3.01 14.20
N SER A 75 -2.48 -2.35 14.22
CA SER A 75 -3.74 -2.91 13.72
C SER A 75 -3.87 -2.85 12.20
N ALA A 76 -2.96 -2.18 11.51
CA ALA A 76 -2.99 -2.12 10.05
C ALA A 76 -2.75 -3.51 9.44
N THR A 77 -3.61 -3.88 8.48
CA THR A 77 -3.52 -5.18 7.82
C THR A 77 -2.39 -5.27 6.80
N ASN A 78 -2.01 -4.14 6.21
CA ASN A 78 -0.94 -4.11 5.21
C ASN A 78 0.32 -3.49 5.82
N GLN A 79 1.32 -4.33 6.05
CA GLN A 79 2.63 -3.93 6.54
C GLN A 79 3.67 -4.61 5.64
N LEU A 80 4.17 -3.86 4.67
CA LEU A 80 5.00 -4.41 3.60
C LEU A 80 6.46 -4.00 3.82
N LYS A 81 7.32 -4.98 4.02
CA LYS A 81 8.76 -4.74 4.17
C LYS A 81 9.39 -4.43 2.83
N GLY A 82 10.31 -3.49 2.83
CA GLY A 82 11.01 -3.08 1.62
C GLY A 82 12.24 -2.26 1.91
N LYS A 83 12.80 -1.70 0.85
CA LYS A 83 13.97 -0.83 0.91
C LYS A 83 13.68 0.49 0.23
N VAL A 84 14.21 1.56 0.80
CA VAL A 84 14.17 2.88 0.18
C VAL A 84 15.07 2.86 -1.05
N VAL A 85 14.50 3.22 -2.19
CA VAL A 85 15.24 3.37 -3.45
C VAL A 85 15.75 4.80 -3.57
N ARG A 86 14.91 5.76 -3.19
CA ARG A 86 15.20 7.18 -3.39
C ARG A 86 14.37 8.02 -2.43
N VAL A 87 14.97 9.13 -1.97
CA VAL A 87 14.28 10.18 -1.22
C VAL A 87 14.47 11.49 -1.96
N VAL A 88 13.37 12.14 -2.30
CA VAL A 88 13.39 13.45 -2.97
C VAL A 88 12.72 14.46 -2.07
N GLU A 89 13.49 15.43 -1.57
CA GLU A 89 12.95 16.50 -0.72
C GLU A 89 12.30 17.57 -1.59
N GLY A 90 11.08 17.97 -1.20
CA GLY A 90 10.41 19.13 -1.75
C GLY A 90 10.46 20.31 -0.78
N ALA A 91 9.56 21.28 -0.97
CA ALA A 91 9.50 22.46 -0.10
C ALA A 91 9.01 22.13 1.32
N VAL A 92 8.02 21.25 1.43
CA VAL A 92 7.40 20.85 2.71
C VAL A 92 7.42 19.34 2.87
N ASN A 93 7.17 18.60 1.81
CA ASN A 93 7.07 17.15 1.80
C ASN A 93 8.21 16.52 1.05
N ALA A 94 8.50 15.28 1.39
CA ALA A 94 9.46 14.43 0.70
C ALA A 94 8.72 13.25 0.03
N GLU A 95 9.18 12.87 -1.15
CA GLU A 95 8.76 11.62 -1.79
C GLU A 95 9.76 10.53 -1.43
N VAL A 96 9.26 9.42 -0.93
CA VAL A 96 10.06 8.26 -0.60
C VAL A 96 9.63 7.11 -1.50
N ASP A 97 10.51 6.69 -2.39
CA ASP A 97 10.26 5.56 -3.26
C ASP A 97 10.80 4.29 -2.60
N ILE A 98 9.94 3.29 -2.50
CA ILE A 98 10.21 2.05 -1.78
C ILE A 98 10.02 0.87 -2.73
N GLU A 99 11.00 -0.03 -2.76
CA GLU A 99 10.84 -1.32 -3.41
C GLU A 99 10.54 -2.35 -2.34
N ILE A 100 9.34 -2.93 -2.38
CA ILE A 100 8.95 -3.97 -1.43
C ILE A 100 9.55 -5.31 -1.82
N ALA A 101 9.54 -6.28 -0.89
CA ALA A 101 10.30 -7.52 -1.00
C ALA A 101 10.05 -8.29 -2.30
N GLY A 102 8.83 -8.26 -2.82
CA GLY A 102 8.48 -8.92 -4.08
C GLY A 102 8.89 -8.18 -5.35
N GLY A 103 9.46 -6.99 -5.25
CA GLY A 103 9.91 -6.18 -6.39
C GLY A 103 8.96 -5.09 -6.84
N ASP A 104 7.72 -5.07 -6.38
CA ASP A 104 6.80 -3.97 -6.66
C ASP A 104 7.30 -2.68 -6.02
N LYS A 105 7.01 -1.54 -6.65
CA LYS A 105 7.47 -0.23 -6.19
C LYS A 105 6.32 0.61 -5.70
N LEU A 106 6.54 1.28 -4.56
CA LEU A 106 5.60 2.20 -3.95
C LEU A 106 6.22 3.59 -3.86
N SER A 107 5.39 4.62 -3.97
CA SER A 107 5.79 5.99 -3.70
C SER A 107 4.99 6.53 -2.52
N ALA A 108 5.70 6.94 -1.47
CA ALA A 108 5.10 7.56 -0.29
C ALA A 108 5.40 9.05 -0.27
N ILE A 109 4.46 9.84 0.23
CA ILE A 109 4.66 11.26 0.51
C ILE A 109 4.57 11.46 2.02
N ILE A 110 5.64 11.93 2.61
CA ILE A 110 5.73 12.25 4.04
C ILE A 110 6.26 13.67 4.20
N THR A 111 6.22 14.21 5.40
CA THR A 111 6.81 15.53 5.65
C THR A 111 8.33 15.47 5.57
N ASN A 112 8.98 16.56 5.16
CA ASN A 112 10.45 16.65 5.19
C ASN A 112 10.97 16.42 6.61
N GLU A 113 10.26 16.91 7.62
CA GLU A 113 10.62 16.71 9.02
C GLU A 113 10.63 15.23 9.39
N SER A 114 9.60 14.47 9.00
CA SER A 114 9.55 13.02 9.23
C SER A 114 10.70 12.30 8.54
N ALA A 115 10.99 12.66 7.29
CA ALA A 115 12.10 12.07 6.55
C ALA A 115 13.44 12.32 7.24
N LYS A 116 13.65 13.51 7.79
CA LYS A 116 14.86 13.88 8.54
C LYS A 116 14.93 13.16 9.88
N ASN A 117 13.82 13.13 10.63
CA ASN A 117 13.77 12.45 11.93
C ASN A 117 14.05 10.95 11.81
N LEU A 118 13.59 10.33 10.74
CA LEU A 118 13.89 8.93 10.45
C LEU A 118 15.23 8.74 9.75
N ALA A 119 15.90 9.82 9.38
CA ALA A 119 17.17 9.78 8.63
C ALA A 119 17.07 8.86 7.40
N LEU A 120 15.98 8.98 6.64
CA LEU A 120 15.74 8.13 5.48
C LEU A 120 16.72 8.40 4.36
N LYS A 121 17.30 7.33 3.82
CA LYS A 121 18.20 7.38 2.68
C LYS A 121 18.08 6.10 1.86
N ALA A 122 18.54 6.14 0.63
CA ALA A 122 18.56 4.97 -0.24
C ALA A 122 19.30 3.80 0.43
N GLY A 123 18.71 2.62 0.32
CA GLY A 123 19.24 1.40 0.93
C GLY A 123 18.67 1.08 2.30
N ASP A 124 17.99 2.01 2.95
CA ASP A 124 17.38 1.77 4.26
C ASP A 124 16.27 0.74 4.18
N GLU A 125 16.25 -0.16 5.14
CA GLU A 125 15.14 -1.09 5.32
C GLU A 125 14.01 -0.40 6.04
N VAL A 126 12.81 -0.47 5.46
CA VAL A 126 11.61 0.17 5.98
C VAL A 126 10.41 -0.76 5.86
N THR A 127 9.33 -0.40 6.55
CA THR A 127 8.03 -1.04 6.39
C THR A 127 7.05 0.01 5.90
N ALA A 128 6.37 -0.29 4.80
CA ALA A 128 5.27 0.52 4.30
C ALA A 128 3.96 0.04 4.93
N ILE A 129 3.26 0.93 5.58
CA ILE A 129 2.03 0.62 6.31
C ILE A 129 0.87 1.31 5.61
N ILE A 130 -0.13 0.53 5.19
CA ILE A 130 -1.27 1.04 4.43
C ILE A 130 -2.55 0.47 5.02
N LYS A 131 -3.48 1.32 5.39
CA LYS A 131 -4.79 0.86 5.86
C LYS A 131 -5.58 0.25 4.70
N ALA A 132 -6.20 -0.89 4.93
CA ALA A 132 -7.03 -1.56 3.92
C ALA A 132 -8.17 -0.66 3.41
N THR A 133 -8.69 0.23 4.26
CA THR A 133 -9.76 1.18 3.91
C THR A 133 -9.28 2.31 3.01
N GLN A 134 -7.98 2.51 2.85
CA GLN A 134 -7.39 3.55 1.99
C GLN A 134 -7.10 3.06 0.57
N ILE A 135 -7.32 1.79 0.30
CA ILE A 135 -7.05 1.18 -1.01
C ILE A 135 -8.35 1.10 -1.80
N ILE A 136 -8.30 1.57 -3.05
CA ILE A 136 -9.40 1.49 -4.00
C ILE A 136 -9.10 0.33 -4.94
N VAL A 137 -10.09 -0.49 -5.21
CA VAL A 137 -9.97 -1.60 -6.16
C VAL A 137 -10.58 -1.20 -7.48
N GLY A 138 -9.79 -1.20 -8.53
CA GLY A 138 -10.23 -0.99 -9.91
C GLY A 138 -10.30 -2.33 -10.64
N ALA A 139 -11.39 -2.53 -11.35
CA ALA A 139 -11.58 -3.77 -12.08
C ALA A 139 -12.13 -3.52 -13.48
#